data_1b5a43ef53d0266266a9b3ed34f618a7
#
_entry.id   1b5a43ef53d0266266a9b3ed34f618a7
#
_cell.length_a   1.000
_cell.length_b   1.000
_cell.length_c   1.000
_cell.angle_alpha   90.00
_cell.angle_beta   90.00
_cell.angle_gamma   90.00
#
_symmetry.space_group_name_H-M   'P 1'
#
loop_
_entity.id
_entity.type
_entity.pdbx_description
1 polymer ?
#
loop_
_entity_poly.entity_id
_entity_poly.type
_entity_poly.pdbx_seq_one_letter_code
_entity_poly.pdbx_strand_id
1 'polypeptide(L)'
;MPDSDFVQQDFQRRLRNIPSLGMGLSVDVYSPDLFELVSILREQGLQPGYLEIFKATTTALSTVRQAVQDIPLAYHGEGLWITQPDVQTSPLFQQDVGEMVTQLNSLQSLWLNHECAMKQMAGYSFGTYLPPLYTGLSAQVVAANVAVVQQAMDHQGRRADGTAPLFLLELPPLTYFSAGTISIPHFFRLVTALAPCGLVLDIGHLWTVYRYTAACRQVPLEQFVQEFLDEYPVDRVVEIHVAGLACHESVAGGEQGEGLPEWLDAHAAPIPSILFTMLEQVLAHSNLVSLRAVALEVDTKPIEMIVEEYAEAVRYFSLLIQQTMARGTAVEQPRELASRPASVQASVRQSDRQQLRDDYTRYAQIISGQISMTGLEWQDVAAEASGLTRYRTFYMPYEILHWGGDLVEMFPQTCRVLAERGVCLTEFVVFWFRSSRPLTQSYDFFLLKIERFLEFVTERVPDAHVCVQQECDMLRQAYAQANEVGELVMDMERTR
;
A
#
# COMPACT_ATOMS: atom_id res chain seq x y z
N MET A 1 28.99 -2.43 3.03
CA MET A 1 27.84 -2.01 2.24
C MET A 1 27.98 -2.65 0.86
N PRO A 2 26.91 -3.07 0.20
CA PRO A 2 27.02 -3.49 -1.19
C PRO A 2 27.57 -2.34 -2.02
N ASP A 3 28.29 -2.69 -3.10
CA ASP A 3 28.72 -1.70 -4.10
C ASP A 3 27.44 -1.16 -4.78
N SER A 4 27.22 0.14 -4.71
CA SER A 4 26.02 0.78 -5.28
C SER A 4 25.89 0.52 -6.79
N ASP A 5 27.03 0.40 -7.48
CA ASP A 5 27.05 0.09 -8.91
C ASP A 5 26.53 -1.32 -9.19
N PHE A 6 26.79 -2.27 -8.31
CA PHE A 6 26.27 -3.64 -8.43
C PHE A 6 24.74 -3.67 -8.22
N VAL A 7 24.23 -2.96 -7.22
CA VAL A 7 22.78 -2.87 -6.94
C VAL A 7 22.05 -2.26 -8.15
N GLN A 8 22.61 -1.17 -8.70
CA GLN A 8 22.04 -0.52 -9.89
C GLN A 8 22.05 -1.46 -11.12
N GLN A 9 23.13 -2.20 -11.34
CA GLN A 9 23.24 -3.13 -12.47
C GLN A 9 22.27 -4.31 -12.31
N ASP A 10 22.05 -4.84 -11.10
CA ASP A 10 21.09 -5.91 -10.86
C ASP A 10 19.65 -5.43 -11.11
N PHE A 11 19.30 -4.22 -10.64
CA PHE A 11 18.02 -3.59 -10.95
C PHE A 11 17.81 -3.47 -12.46
N GLN A 12 18.78 -2.90 -13.19
CA GLN A 12 18.68 -2.72 -14.64
C GLN A 12 18.58 -4.06 -15.40
N ARG A 13 19.26 -5.10 -14.92
CA ARG A 13 19.13 -6.45 -15.47
C ARG A 13 17.71 -7.00 -15.34
N ARG A 14 17.07 -6.78 -14.17
CA ARG A 14 15.69 -7.23 -13.91
C ARG A 14 14.68 -6.42 -14.69
N LEU A 15 14.87 -5.10 -14.76
CA LEU A 15 14.00 -4.19 -15.49
C LEU A 15 13.88 -4.55 -16.98
N ARG A 16 14.94 -5.06 -17.60
CA ARG A 16 14.92 -5.50 -19.00
C ARG A 16 13.94 -6.63 -19.30
N ASN A 17 13.53 -7.40 -18.29
CA ASN A 17 12.54 -8.46 -18.43
C ASN A 17 11.10 -7.93 -18.35
N ILE A 18 10.92 -6.63 -18.12
CA ILE A 18 9.61 -5.98 -18.05
C ILE A 18 9.42 -5.14 -19.32
N PRO A 19 8.44 -5.47 -20.16
CA PRO A 19 8.16 -4.68 -21.37
C PRO A 19 7.58 -3.31 -21.01
N SER A 20 7.60 -2.38 -21.97
CA SER A 20 6.83 -1.14 -21.87
C SER A 20 5.35 -1.46 -22.06
N LEU A 21 4.52 -1.21 -21.06
CA LEU A 21 3.12 -1.60 -21.01
C LEU A 21 2.16 -0.43 -21.32
N GLY A 22 2.57 0.80 -21.00
CA GLY A 22 1.72 1.96 -21.20
C GLY A 22 0.73 2.17 -20.06
N MET A 23 -0.48 2.60 -20.40
CA MET A 23 -1.57 2.84 -19.45
C MET A 23 -2.30 1.54 -19.14
N GLY A 24 -2.52 1.27 -17.86
CA GLY A 24 -3.27 0.12 -17.35
C GLY A 24 -4.21 0.51 -16.21
N LEU A 25 -4.69 -0.50 -15.52
CA LEU A 25 -5.55 -0.36 -14.34
C LEU A 25 -5.00 -1.20 -13.20
N SER A 26 -5.05 -0.67 -11.98
CA SER A 26 -4.90 -1.42 -10.73
C SER A 26 -6.30 -1.69 -10.17
N VAL A 27 -6.66 -2.97 -9.98
CA VAL A 27 -8.04 -3.42 -9.78
C VAL A 27 -8.12 -4.50 -8.70
N ASP A 28 -9.22 -4.51 -7.95
CA ASP A 28 -9.66 -5.67 -7.19
C ASP A 28 -10.31 -6.71 -8.12
N VAL A 29 -10.30 -7.97 -7.71
CA VAL A 29 -10.94 -9.06 -8.49
C VAL A 29 -12.46 -9.03 -8.35
N TYR A 30 -12.96 -8.56 -7.21
CA TYR A 30 -14.36 -8.72 -6.80
C TYR A 30 -15.17 -7.42 -6.82
N SER A 31 -14.51 -6.27 -6.76
CA SER A 31 -15.22 -4.98 -6.66
C SER A 31 -14.48 -3.85 -7.38
N PRO A 32 -14.94 -3.45 -8.58
CA PRO A 32 -16.05 -4.06 -9.35
C PRO A 32 -15.68 -5.45 -9.90
N ASP A 33 -16.66 -6.16 -10.45
CA ASP A 33 -16.41 -7.43 -11.14
C ASP A 33 -15.40 -7.22 -12.28
N LEU A 34 -14.22 -7.84 -12.16
CA LEU A 34 -13.12 -7.65 -13.09
C LEU A 34 -13.45 -8.12 -14.50
N PHE A 35 -14.21 -9.22 -14.63
CA PHE A 35 -14.51 -9.79 -15.94
C PHE A 35 -15.55 -8.95 -16.68
N GLU A 36 -16.54 -8.43 -15.97
CA GLU A 36 -17.49 -7.46 -16.50
C GLU A 36 -16.78 -6.18 -16.94
N LEU A 37 -15.89 -5.63 -16.10
CA LEU A 37 -15.09 -4.45 -16.43
C LEU A 37 -14.28 -4.66 -17.72
N VAL A 38 -13.54 -5.75 -17.83
CA VAL A 38 -12.71 -6.06 -19.01
C VAL A 38 -13.58 -6.24 -20.26
N SER A 39 -14.77 -6.85 -20.13
CA SER A 39 -15.71 -6.99 -21.25
C SER A 39 -16.20 -5.64 -21.76
N ILE A 40 -16.63 -4.76 -20.85
CA ILE A 40 -17.13 -3.42 -21.20
C ILE A 40 -16.03 -2.56 -21.83
N LEU A 41 -14.81 -2.59 -21.28
CA LEU A 41 -13.67 -1.88 -21.87
C LEU A 41 -13.42 -2.33 -23.31
N ARG A 42 -13.42 -3.64 -23.56
CA ARG A 42 -13.24 -4.20 -24.93
C ARG A 42 -14.36 -3.78 -25.88
N GLU A 43 -15.60 -3.80 -25.44
CA GLU A 43 -16.76 -3.36 -26.24
C GLU A 43 -16.65 -1.90 -26.65
N GLN A 44 -16.02 -1.07 -25.83
CA GLN A 44 -15.75 0.35 -26.11
C GLN A 44 -14.44 0.59 -26.88
N GLY A 45 -13.71 -0.48 -27.24
CA GLY A 45 -12.44 -0.36 -27.96
C GLY A 45 -11.29 0.14 -27.05
N LEU A 46 -11.47 0.10 -25.75
CA LEU A 46 -10.45 0.42 -24.75
C LEU A 46 -9.74 -0.86 -24.32
N GLN A 47 -8.43 -0.91 -24.52
CA GLN A 47 -7.63 -2.06 -24.12
C GLN A 47 -6.54 -1.61 -23.13
N PRO A 48 -6.60 -2.05 -21.86
CA PRO A 48 -5.54 -1.79 -20.91
C PRO A 48 -4.23 -2.43 -21.39
N GLY A 49 -3.12 -1.68 -21.23
CA GLY A 49 -1.79 -2.19 -21.55
C GLY A 49 -1.36 -3.30 -20.58
N TYR A 50 -1.92 -3.30 -19.38
CA TYR A 50 -1.77 -4.33 -18.35
C TYR A 50 -2.86 -4.16 -17.28
N LEU A 51 -2.99 -5.18 -16.41
CA LEU A 51 -3.78 -5.08 -15.20
C LEU A 51 -2.86 -5.40 -14.00
N GLU A 52 -2.85 -4.55 -13.02
CA GLU A 52 -2.32 -4.86 -11.71
C GLU A 52 -3.48 -5.36 -10.83
N ILE A 53 -3.31 -6.54 -10.23
CA ILE A 53 -4.35 -7.19 -9.43
C ILE A 53 -4.00 -7.02 -7.96
N PHE A 54 -4.90 -6.36 -7.21
CA PHE A 54 -4.79 -6.26 -5.77
C PHE A 54 -5.00 -7.64 -5.11
N LYS A 55 -4.46 -7.80 -3.92
CA LYS A 55 -4.49 -9.01 -3.10
C LYS A 55 -5.76 -9.85 -3.24
N ALA A 56 -5.59 -11.10 -3.70
CA ALA A 56 -6.66 -12.07 -3.85
C ALA A 56 -6.17 -13.49 -3.52
N THR A 57 -7.10 -14.45 -3.44
CA THR A 57 -6.74 -15.87 -3.21
C THR A 57 -5.97 -16.44 -4.41
N THR A 58 -5.15 -17.46 -4.15
CA THR A 58 -4.40 -18.15 -5.23
C THR A 58 -5.32 -18.71 -6.32
N THR A 59 -6.51 -19.19 -5.94
CA THR A 59 -7.53 -19.71 -6.86
C THR A 59 -8.07 -18.59 -7.75
N ALA A 60 -8.47 -17.45 -7.17
CA ALA A 60 -8.94 -16.30 -7.91
C ALA A 60 -7.88 -15.78 -8.89
N LEU A 61 -6.62 -15.63 -8.46
CA LEU A 61 -5.51 -15.19 -9.31
C LEU A 61 -5.25 -16.15 -10.48
N SER A 62 -5.36 -17.47 -10.27
CA SER A 62 -5.25 -18.46 -11.32
C SER A 62 -6.37 -18.32 -12.36
N THR A 63 -7.60 -18.04 -11.91
CA THR A 63 -8.77 -17.82 -12.77
C THR A 63 -8.62 -16.54 -13.59
N VAL A 64 -8.20 -15.44 -12.95
CA VAL A 64 -7.88 -14.17 -13.64
C VAL A 64 -6.87 -14.43 -14.76
N ARG A 65 -5.75 -15.12 -14.46
CA ARG A 65 -4.73 -15.42 -15.48
C ARG A 65 -5.27 -16.21 -16.67
N GLN A 66 -6.19 -17.14 -16.42
CA GLN A 66 -6.81 -17.93 -17.50
C GLN A 66 -7.81 -17.13 -18.32
N ALA A 67 -8.57 -16.23 -17.71
CA ALA A 67 -9.60 -15.43 -18.37
C ALA A 67 -9.04 -14.28 -19.21
N VAL A 68 -7.92 -13.67 -18.78
CA VAL A 68 -7.31 -12.50 -19.45
C VAL A 68 -5.92 -12.80 -19.98
N GLN A 69 -5.75 -13.91 -20.71
CA GLN A 69 -4.45 -14.40 -21.22
C GLN A 69 -3.72 -13.41 -22.12
N ASP A 70 -4.44 -12.56 -22.81
CA ASP A 70 -3.94 -11.55 -23.74
C ASP A 70 -3.45 -10.25 -23.08
N ILE A 71 -3.74 -10.06 -21.78
CA ILE A 71 -3.33 -8.87 -21.03
C ILE A 71 -2.16 -9.24 -20.08
N PRO A 72 -1.05 -8.49 -20.09
CA PRO A 72 0.00 -8.62 -19.09
C PRO A 72 -0.55 -8.35 -17.69
N LEU A 73 -0.11 -9.13 -16.68
CA LEU A 73 -0.57 -8.99 -15.32
C LEU A 73 0.57 -8.63 -14.37
N ALA A 74 0.26 -7.82 -13.39
CA ALA A 74 1.08 -7.45 -12.25
C ALA A 74 0.34 -7.74 -10.94
N TYR A 75 1.03 -7.75 -9.81
CA TYR A 75 0.44 -8.08 -8.53
C TYR A 75 0.76 -7.03 -7.48
N HIS A 76 -0.27 -6.48 -6.88
CA HIS A 76 -0.19 -5.61 -5.73
C HIS A 76 -0.43 -6.44 -4.46
N GLY A 77 0.63 -6.64 -3.68
CA GLY A 77 0.58 -7.43 -2.45
C GLY A 77 0.30 -6.58 -1.22
N GLU A 78 -0.19 -7.21 -0.17
CA GLU A 78 -0.39 -6.58 1.13
C GLU A 78 0.07 -7.53 2.25
N GLY A 79 0.52 -6.97 3.37
CA GLY A 79 0.73 -7.71 4.62
C GLY A 79 2.16 -8.12 4.92
N LEU A 80 3.13 -7.88 4.03
CA LEU A 80 4.52 -8.26 4.30
C LEU A 80 5.22 -7.41 5.37
N TRP A 81 4.71 -6.24 5.70
CA TRP A 81 5.23 -5.28 6.70
C TRP A 81 6.77 -5.13 6.68
N ILE A 82 7.33 -4.96 5.48
CA ILE A 82 8.78 -4.92 5.21
C ILE A 82 9.54 -3.83 5.98
N THR A 83 8.83 -2.89 6.56
CA THR A 83 9.42 -1.82 7.39
C THR A 83 9.80 -2.30 8.79
N GLN A 84 9.29 -3.47 9.24
CA GLN A 84 9.50 -3.96 10.58
C GLN A 84 10.88 -4.62 10.76
N PRO A 85 11.59 -4.37 11.88
CA PRO A 85 12.94 -4.88 12.11
C PRO A 85 13.01 -6.41 12.29
N ASP A 86 11.91 -7.05 12.69
CA ASP A 86 11.88 -8.46 13.10
C ASP A 86 11.33 -9.41 12.05
N VAL A 87 10.83 -8.90 10.91
CA VAL A 87 10.13 -9.73 9.95
C VAL A 87 10.93 -10.95 9.49
N GLN A 88 12.25 -10.81 9.31
CA GLN A 88 13.10 -11.91 8.86
C GLN A 88 13.17 -13.10 9.83
N THR A 89 12.89 -12.86 11.11
CA THR A 89 12.87 -13.90 12.16
C THR A 89 11.46 -14.35 12.52
N SER A 90 10.44 -13.73 11.97
CA SER A 90 9.04 -14.08 12.19
C SER A 90 8.64 -15.29 11.37
N PRO A 91 8.10 -16.36 11.99
CA PRO A 91 7.52 -17.49 11.24
C PRO A 91 6.36 -17.05 10.35
N LEU A 92 5.55 -16.08 10.78
CA LEU A 92 4.45 -15.52 9.98
C LEU A 92 4.97 -14.86 8.71
N PHE A 93 6.02 -14.04 8.80
CA PHE A 93 6.60 -13.43 7.62
C PHE A 93 7.11 -14.46 6.59
N GLN A 94 7.72 -15.56 7.05
CA GLN A 94 8.17 -16.62 6.16
C GLN A 94 6.99 -17.30 5.46
N GLN A 95 5.89 -17.51 6.18
CA GLN A 95 4.65 -18.03 5.62
C GLN A 95 4.06 -17.06 4.60
N ASP A 96 3.92 -15.78 4.96
CA ASP A 96 3.35 -14.73 4.10
C ASP A 96 4.17 -14.55 2.81
N VAL A 97 5.51 -14.60 2.90
CA VAL A 97 6.39 -14.58 1.71
C VAL A 97 6.16 -15.82 0.82
N GLY A 98 6.02 -17.00 1.41
CA GLY A 98 5.75 -18.25 0.66
C GLY A 98 4.39 -18.19 -0.08
N GLU A 99 3.36 -17.68 0.59
CA GLU A 99 2.05 -17.47 0.00
C GLU A 99 2.11 -16.45 -1.14
N MET A 100 2.76 -15.30 -0.91
CA MET A 100 2.96 -14.26 -1.90
C MET A 100 3.64 -14.78 -3.17
N VAL A 101 4.68 -15.59 -3.02
CA VAL A 101 5.36 -16.22 -4.17
C VAL A 101 4.42 -17.18 -4.91
N THR A 102 3.56 -17.91 -4.21
CA THR A 102 2.56 -18.78 -4.81
C THR A 102 1.54 -17.97 -5.62
N GLN A 103 1.07 -16.85 -5.09
CA GLN A 103 0.15 -15.92 -5.74
C GLN A 103 0.79 -15.31 -7.01
N LEU A 104 2.04 -14.84 -6.92
CA LEU A 104 2.80 -14.33 -8.08
C LEU A 104 2.93 -15.38 -9.20
N ASN A 105 3.20 -16.63 -8.84
CA ASN A 105 3.29 -17.72 -9.81
C ASN A 105 1.94 -18.01 -10.48
N SER A 106 0.86 -18.01 -9.71
CA SER A 106 -0.50 -18.25 -10.21
C SER A 106 -0.94 -17.17 -11.19
N LEU A 107 -0.60 -15.93 -10.92
CA LEU A 107 -0.90 -14.80 -11.78
C LEU A 107 0.08 -14.67 -12.96
N GLN A 108 1.27 -15.27 -12.88
CA GLN A 108 2.39 -15.03 -13.80
C GLN A 108 2.82 -13.55 -13.81
N SER A 109 2.87 -12.95 -12.64
CA SER A 109 3.07 -11.53 -12.45
C SER A 109 4.42 -11.02 -12.94
N LEU A 110 4.45 -9.80 -13.50
CA LEU A 110 5.66 -9.08 -13.91
C LEU A 110 6.46 -8.55 -12.73
N TRP A 111 5.77 -8.10 -11.70
CA TRP A 111 6.34 -7.56 -10.45
C TRP A 111 5.44 -7.83 -9.25
N LEU A 112 6.02 -7.65 -8.08
CA LEU A 112 5.30 -7.50 -6.83
C LEU A 112 5.39 -6.04 -6.41
N ASN A 113 4.29 -5.31 -6.42
CA ASN A 113 4.17 -4.02 -5.77
C ASN A 113 3.78 -4.20 -4.29
N HIS A 114 4.34 -3.38 -3.42
CA HIS A 114 4.00 -3.34 -2.00
C HIS A 114 4.35 -1.98 -1.39
N GLU A 115 3.42 -1.39 -0.66
CA GLU A 115 3.69 -0.10 0.00
C GLU A 115 4.80 -0.21 1.04
N CYS A 116 5.60 0.85 1.13
CA CYS A 116 6.58 1.06 2.20
C CYS A 116 5.88 1.52 3.50
N ALA A 117 4.94 0.73 3.97
CA ALA A 117 4.07 1.06 5.09
C ALA A 117 3.81 -0.14 5.99
N MET A 118 2.98 0.05 7.01
CA MET A 118 2.53 -0.99 7.92
C MET A 118 1.16 -0.65 8.50
N LYS A 119 0.33 -1.66 8.73
CA LYS A 119 -0.93 -1.52 9.49
C LYS A 119 -0.80 -2.07 10.91
N GLN A 120 0.34 -2.73 11.20
CA GLN A 120 0.63 -3.31 12.49
C GLN A 120 2.05 -3.02 12.93
N MET A 121 2.23 -2.63 14.20
CA MET A 121 3.53 -2.25 14.76
C MET A 121 3.57 -2.49 16.25
N ALA A 122 4.61 -3.18 16.73
CA ALA A 122 4.85 -3.45 18.15
C ALA A 122 3.61 -4.05 18.89
N GLY A 123 2.81 -4.87 18.20
CA GLY A 123 1.60 -5.47 18.75
C GLY A 123 0.37 -4.56 18.75
N TYR A 124 0.44 -3.37 18.16
CA TYR A 124 -0.72 -2.52 17.90
C TYR A 124 -1.15 -2.62 16.45
N SER A 125 -2.46 -2.67 16.20
CA SER A 125 -3.06 -2.65 14.87
C SER A 125 -3.79 -1.33 14.65
N PHE A 126 -3.53 -0.65 13.54
CA PHE A 126 -4.00 0.71 13.29
C PHE A 126 -5.13 0.82 12.27
N GLY A 127 -5.45 -0.27 11.56
CA GLY A 127 -6.51 -0.28 10.54
C GLY A 127 -6.08 0.35 9.23
N THR A 128 -5.28 1.41 9.28
CA THR A 128 -4.76 2.15 8.12
C THR A 128 -3.25 2.00 7.98
N TYR A 129 -2.73 2.33 6.80
CA TYR A 129 -1.30 2.38 6.55
C TYR A 129 -0.64 3.51 7.35
N LEU A 130 0.45 3.16 8.02
CA LEU A 130 1.34 4.10 8.68
C LEU A 130 2.69 4.11 7.95
N PRO A 131 3.25 5.31 7.71
CA PRO A 131 4.57 5.42 7.11
C PRO A 131 5.65 4.85 8.05
N PRO A 132 6.81 4.43 7.50
CA PRO A 132 7.95 4.01 8.31
C PRO A 132 8.52 5.16 9.12
N LEU A 133 9.42 4.83 10.05
CA LEU A 133 10.34 5.84 10.59
C LEU A 133 11.33 6.25 9.50
N TYR A 134 11.30 7.51 9.08
CA TYR A 134 12.19 8.04 8.05
C TYR A 134 13.59 8.32 8.64
N THR A 135 14.34 7.23 8.89
CA THR A 135 15.71 7.26 9.39
C THR A 135 16.63 6.40 8.52
N GLY A 136 17.93 6.69 8.58
CA GLY A 136 18.91 5.89 7.83
C GLY A 136 18.94 4.41 8.27
N LEU A 137 18.68 4.14 9.57
CA LEU A 137 18.61 2.77 10.09
C LEU A 137 17.35 2.03 9.57
N SER A 138 16.21 2.70 9.56
CA SER A 138 14.98 2.13 9.02
C SER A 138 15.13 1.83 7.52
N ALA A 139 15.74 2.74 6.74
CA ALA A 139 16.03 2.52 5.31
C ALA A 139 16.91 1.27 5.08
N GLN A 140 17.94 1.06 5.92
CA GLN A 140 18.78 -0.15 5.84
C GLN A 140 18.01 -1.42 6.14
N VAL A 141 17.10 -1.40 7.12
CA VAL A 141 16.25 -2.56 7.47
C VAL A 141 15.25 -2.84 6.35
N VAL A 142 14.59 -1.82 5.81
CA VAL A 142 13.68 -1.98 4.66
C VAL A 142 14.42 -2.60 3.48
N ALA A 143 15.60 -2.08 3.12
CA ALA A 143 16.40 -2.63 2.03
C ALA A 143 16.78 -4.10 2.25
N ALA A 144 17.14 -4.47 3.49
CA ALA A 144 17.47 -5.84 3.84
C ALA A 144 16.23 -6.77 3.75
N ASN A 145 15.06 -6.30 4.16
CA ASN A 145 13.81 -7.06 4.08
C ASN A 145 13.35 -7.23 2.62
N VAL A 146 13.41 -6.17 1.82
CA VAL A 146 13.16 -6.21 0.37
C VAL A 146 14.06 -7.23 -0.32
N ALA A 147 15.36 -7.25 0.04
CA ALA A 147 16.30 -8.22 -0.53
C ALA A 147 15.94 -9.68 -0.20
N VAL A 148 15.39 -9.95 1.00
CA VAL A 148 14.90 -11.29 1.37
C VAL A 148 13.69 -11.70 0.53
N VAL A 149 12.72 -10.80 0.32
CA VAL A 149 11.55 -11.09 -0.52
C VAL A 149 11.98 -11.29 -1.97
N GLN A 150 12.85 -10.43 -2.52
CA GLN A 150 13.36 -10.58 -3.88
C GLN A 150 14.11 -11.92 -4.04
N GLN A 151 14.89 -12.34 -3.04
CA GLN A 151 15.57 -13.62 -3.07
C GLN A 151 14.59 -14.80 -3.08
N ALA A 152 13.50 -14.75 -2.33
CA ALA A 152 12.45 -15.76 -2.37
C ALA A 152 11.80 -15.84 -3.75
N MET A 153 11.50 -14.70 -4.38
CA MET A 153 10.99 -14.63 -5.75
C MET A 153 12.00 -15.19 -6.77
N ASP A 154 13.29 -14.90 -6.60
CA ASP A 154 14.35 -15.44 -7.49
C ASP A 154 14.45 -16.96 -7.44
N HIS A 155 14.20 -17.55 -6.28
CA HIS A 155 14.30 -19.00 -6.09
C HIS A 155 13.04 -19.77 -6.48
N GLN A 156 11.87 -19.22 -6.20
CA GLN A 156 10.59 -19.92 -6.27
C GLN A 156 9.58 -19.23 -7.19
N GLY A 157 9.73 -17.91 -7.42
CA GLY A 157 8.85 -17.09 -8.24
C GLY A 157 9.27 -17.12 -9.70
N ARG A 158 8.81 -18.14 -10.46
CA ARG A 158 9.18 -18.28 -11.87
C ARG A 158 7.98 -18.06 -12.78
N ARG A 159 8.12 -17.12 -13.68
CA ARG A 159 7.21 -16.92 -14.82
C ARG A 159 7.45 -18.00 -15.89
N ALA A 160 6.51 -18.13 -16.82
CA ALA A 160 6.59 -19.08 -17.93
C ALA A 160 7.86 -18.89 -18.80
N ASP A 161 8.38 -17.66 -18.90
CA ASP A 161 9.63 -17.32 -19.59
C ASP A 161 10.90 -17.61 -18.77
N GLY A 162 10.75 -18.14 -17.55
CA GLY A 162 11.85 -18.49 -16.64
C GLY A 162 12.42 -17.29 -15.87
N THR A 163 11.90 -16.08 -16.08
CA THR A 163 12.31 -14.88 -15.31
C THR A 163 11.60 -14.82 -13.97
N ALA A 164 12.21 -14.12 -13.00
CA ALA A 164 11.60 -13.83 -11.71
C ALA A 164 10.94 -12.43 -11.73
N PRO A 165 9.82 -12.24 -11.02
CA PRO A 165 9.22 -10.92 -10.82
C PRO A 165 10.21 -9.94 -10.17
N LEU A 166 10.05 -8.64 -10.41
CA LEU A 166 10.78 -7.58 -9.73
C LEU A 166 9.98 -7.09 -8.51
N PHE A 167 10.65 -6.86 -7.38
CA PHE A 167 10.02 -6.17 -6.25
C PHE A 167 9.95 -4.66 -6.53
N LEU A 168 8.75 -4.09 -6.44
CA LEU A 168 8.52 -2.66 -6.46
C LEU A 168 8.12 -2.20 -5.06
N LEU A 169 8.70 -1.10 -4.62
CA LEU A 169 8.40 -0.47 -3.35
C LEU A 169 7.62 0.82 -3.59
N GLU A 170 6.42 0.89 -3.06
CA GLU A 170 5.56 2.02 -3.26
C GLU A 170 5.73 3.11 -2.20
N LEU A 171 5.62 4.38 -2.64
CA LEU A 171 5.50 5.53 -1.76
C LEU A 171 4.16 5.42 -0.99
N PRO A 172 4.16 5.29 0.35
CA PRO A 172 2.92 5.12 1.09
C PRO A 172 2.12 6.42 1.22
N PRO A 173 0.79 6.33 1.43
CA PRO A 173 0.01 7.51 1.78
C PRO A 173 0.46 8.10 3.12
N LEU A 174 0.46 9.43 3.21
CA LEU A 174 0.73 10.13 4.46
C LEU A 174 -0.57 10.54 5.12
N THR A 175 -0.83 9.99 6.29
CA THR A 175 -2.02 10.29 7.08
C THR A 175 -1.71 11.29 8.19
N TYR A 176 -1.51 12.56 7.81
CA TYR A 176 -1.36 13.72 8.69
C TYR A 176 -0.01 13.92 9.38
N PHE A 177 0.89 12.93 9.44
CA PHE A 177 2.19 13.08 10.11
C PHE A 177 3.24 12.13 9.53
N SER A 178 4.51 12.47 9.78
CA SER A 178 5.66 11.60 9.52
C SER A 178 6.66 11.70 10.67
N ALA A 179 7.39 10.64 10.94
CA ALA A 179 8.41 10.62 11.99
C ALA A 179 9.78 10.24 11.41
N GLY A 180 10.82 10.91 11.85
CA GLY A 180 12.20 10.61 11.45
C GLY A 180 13.08 11.84 11.27
N THR A 181 14.29 11.62 10.79
CA THR A 181 15.35 12.63 10.70
C THR A 181 15.76 12.97 9.28
N ILE A 182 15.29 12.19 8.29
CA ILE A 182 15.61 12.39 6.88
C ILE A 182 14.32 12.60 6.07
N SER A 183 14.44 13.27 4.92
CA SER A 183 13.33 13.47 4.00
C SER A 183 12.82 12.14 3.42
N ILE A 184 11.55 12.11 3.02
CA ILE A 184 10.95 10.95 2.36
C ILE A 184 11.73 10.59 1.07
N PRO A 185 12.05 11.54 0.17
CA PRO A 185 12.88 11.24 -1.01
C PRO A 185 14.24 10.63 -0.66
N HIS A 186 14.91 11.18 0.35
CA HIS A 186 16.23 10.68 0.78
C HIS A 186 16.13 9.24 1.33
N PHE A 187 15.06 8.93 2.06
CA PHE A 187 14.81 7.57 2.56
C PHE A 187 14.74 6.56 1.41
N PHE A 188 13.93 6.82 0.37
CA PHE A 188 13.83 5.94 -0.79
C PHE A 188 15.14 5.85 -1.59
N ARG A 189 15.90 6.95 -1.66
CA ARG A 189 17.26 6.94 -2.25
C ARG A 189 18.20 5.99 -1.50
N LEU A 190 18.16 5.99 -0.16
CA LEU A 190 18.95 5.05 0.64
C LEU A 190 18.51 3.60 0.43
N VAL A 191 17.21 3.32 0.40
CA VAL A 191 16.70 1.96 0.17
C VAL A 191 17.15 1.44 -1.19
N THR A 192 16.97 2.21 -2.26
CA THR A 192 17.32 1.80 -3.63
C THR A 192 18.83 1.74 -3.88
N ALA A 193 19.65 2.44 -3.11
CA ALA A 193 21.09 2.29 -3.12
C ALA A 193 21.56 0.95 -2.49
N LEU A 194 20.74 0.31 -1.66
CA LEU A 194 21.07 -0.90 -0.91
C LEU A 194 20.34 -2.16 -1.41
N ALA A 195 19.21 -2.02 -2.11
CA ALA A 195 18.40 -3.12 -2.64
C ALA A 195 18.08 -2.90 -4.13
N PRO A 196 18.11 -3.95 -4.97
CA PRO A 196 17.85 -3.84 -6.40
C PRO A 196 16.35 -3.82 -6.73
N CYS A 197 15.55 -3.08 -5.96
CA CYS A 197 14.13 -2.89 -6.20
C CYS A 197 13.86 -1.73 -7.16
N GLY A 198 12.71 -1.80 -7.83
CA GLY A 198 12.08 -0.64 -8.46
C GLY A 198 11.19 0.11 -7.47
N LEU A 199 10.60 1.19 -7.94
CA LEU A 199 9.65 1.99 -7.17
C LEU A 199 8.33 2.15 -7.92
N VAL A 200 7.25 2.25 -7.15
CA VAL A 200 5.98 2.82 -7.58
C VAL A 200 5.88 4.22 -7.01
N LEU A 201 5.61 5.19 -7.87
CA LEU A 201 5.31 6.56 -7.46
C LEU A 201 3.81 6.79 -7.59
N ASP A 202 3.10 6.72 -6.48
CA ASP A 202 1.70 7.09 -6.44
C ASP A 202 1.53 8.62 -6.34
N ILE A 203 0.73 9.19 -7.25
CA ILE A 203 0.50 10.63 -7.35
C ILE A 203 -0.45 11.12 -6.25
N GLY A 204 -1.42 10.29 -5.86
CA GLY A 204 -2.30 10.59 -4.73
C GLY A 204 -1.53 10.62 -3.41
N HIS A 205 -0.63 9.64 -3.22
CA HIS A 205 0.25 9.61 -2.06
C HIS A 205 1.21 10.80 -2.03
N LEU A 206 1.77 11.19 -3.18
CA LEU A 206 2.60 12.41 -3.29
C LEU A 206 1.78 13.67 -2.94
N TRP A 207 0.51 13.72 -3.34
CA TRP A 207 -0.41 14.78 -2.92
C TRP A 207 -0.62 14.79 -1.41
N THR A 208 -0.78 13.64 -0.75
CA THR A 208 -0.92 13.59 0.71
C THR A 208 0.35 14.06 1.43
N VAL A 209 1.54 13.75 0.89
CA VAL A 209 2.81 14.30 1.39
C VAL A 209 2.82 15.83 1.31
N TYR A 210 2.47 16.41 0.16
CA TYR A 210 2.35 17.86 0.02
C TYR A 210 1.35 18.45 1.01
N ARG A 211 0.18 17.86 1.12
CA ARG A 211 -0.95 18.37 1.90
C ARG A 211 -0.72 18.31 3.41
N TYR A 212 -0.10 17.24 3.90
CA TYR A 212 0.03 16.96 5.33
C TYR A 212 1.39 17.28 5.93
N THR A 213 2.39 17.57 5.12
CA THR A 213 3.62 18.21 5.60
C THR A 213 3.46 19.72 5.67
N ALA A 214 4.46 20.43 6.17
CA ALA A 214 4.46 21.90 6.15
C ALA A 214 4.57 22.48 4.72
N ALA A 215 4.83 21.65 3.71
CA ALA A 215 5.14 22.10 2.34
C ALA A 215 4.01 22.91 1.71
N CYS A 216 2.74 22.52 1.84
CA CYS A 216 1.60 23.26 1.27
C CYS A 216 1.44 24.70 1.79
N ARG A 217 2.08 25.02 2.91
CA ARG A 217 2.10 26.38 3.49
C ARG A 217 3.33 27.19 3.10
N GLN A 218 4.35 26.55 2.53
CA GLN A 218 5.66 27.15 2.27
C GLN A 218 5.91 27.38 0.78
N VAL A 219 5.48 26.44 -0.06
CA VAL A 219 5.76 26.47 -1.50
C VAL A 219 4.53 26.07 -2.32
N PRO A 220 4.39 26.58 -3.57
CA PRO A 220 3.37 26.09 -4.51
C PRO A 220 3.56 24.60 -4.82
N LEU A 221 2.46 23.90 -5.16
CA LEU A 221 2.47 22.48 -5.48
C LEU A 221 3.49 22.10 -6.57
N GLU A 222 3.53 22.87 -7.65
CA GLU A 222 4.44 22.63 -8.77
C GLU A 222 5.91 22.66 -8.32
N GLN A 223 6.29 23.63 -7.48
CA GLN A 223 7.64 23.73 -6.92
C GLN A 223 7.92 22.55 -5.97
N PHE A 224 6.96 22.19 -5.13
CA PHE A 224 7.10 21.03 -4.23
C PHE A 224 7.34 19.72 -5.03
N VAL A 225 6.54 19.48 -6.07
CA VAL A 225 6.70 18.27 -6.92
C VAL A 225 8.09 18.26 -7.57
N GLN A 226 8.57 19.41 -8.08
CA GLN A 226 9.91 19.49 -8.66
C GLN A 226 11.00 19.20 -7.62
N GLU A 227 10.96 19.85 -6.46
CA GLU A 227 11.94 19.64 -5.39
C GLU A 227 11.92 18.19 -4.86
N PHE A 228 10.72 17.59 -4.75
CA PHE A 228 10.59 16.19 -4.37
C PHE A 228 11.24 15.25 -5.39
N LEU A 229 10.98 15.44 -6.68
CA LEU A 229 11.52 14.61 -7.77
C LEU A 229 13.03 14.77 -7.93
N ASP A 230 13.59 15.97 -7.69
CA ASP A 230 15.02 16.22 -7.76
C ASP A 230 15.79 15.41 -6.68
N GLU A 231 15.17 15.17 -5.54
CA GLU A 231 15.77 14.35 -4.48
C GLU A 231 15.36 12.86 -4.57
N TYR A 232 14.16 12.54 -5.05
CA TYR A 232 13.65 11.18 -5.15
C TYR A 232 14.42 10.37 -6.21
N PRO A 233 14.64 9.05 -6.03
CA PRO A 233 15.33 8.22 -7.03
C PRO A 233 14.40 7.91 -8.23
N VAL A 234 14.07 8.92 -9.02
CA VAL A 234 13.15 8.85 -10.16
C VAL A 234 13.61 7.84 -11.22
N ASP A 235 14.91 7.62 -11.35
CA ASP A 235 15.52 6.60 -12.23
C ASP A 235 15.20 5.16 -11.81
N ARG A 236 14.59 4.97 -10.64
CA ARG A 236 14.09 3.68 -10.12
C ARG A 236 12.58 3.50 -10.27
N VAL A 237 11.83 4.52 -10.68
CA VAL A 237 10.38 4.44 -10.86
C VAL A 237 10.06 3.59 -12.09
N VAL A 238 9.39 2.46 -11.85
CA VAL A 238 8.95 1.48 -12.86
C VAL A 238 7.49 1.66 -13.18
N GLU A 239 6.69 2.02 -12.19
CA GLU A 239 5.26 2.21 -12.29
C GLU A 239 4.85 3.52 -11.62
N ILE A 240 3.79 4.14 -12.13
CA ILE A 240 3.13 5.30 -11.52
C ILE A 240 1.69 4.92 -11.29
N HIS A 241 1.17 5.20 -10.08
CA HIS A 241 -0.25 5.07 -9.74
C HIS A 241 -0.93 6.43 -9.70
N VAL A 242 -2.22 6.44 -10.04
CA VAL A 242 -3.11 7.60 -9.91
C VAL A 242 -4.45 7.10 -9.37
N ALA A 243 -4.75 7.43 -8.12
CA ALA A 243 -5.99 7.03 -7.45
C ALA A 243 -6.97 8.19 -7.29
N GLY A 244 -8.21 7.87 -6.92
CA GLY A 244 -9.19 8.87 -6.49
C GLY A 244 -8.84 9.45 -5.13
N LEU A 245 -9.33 10.67 -4.84
CA LEU A 245 -9.21 11.28 -3.52
C LEU A 245 -10.59 11.63 -2.96
N ALA A 246 -10.91 11.15 -1.76
CA ALA A 246 -12.11 11.53 -1.04
C ALA A 246 -11.86 12.76 -0.18
N CYS A 247 -12.78 13.72 -0.24
CA CYS A 247 -12.83 14.83 0.69
C CYS A 247 -13.65 14.42 1.91
N HIS A 248 -13.02 14.28 3.07
CA HIS A 248 -13.74 14.21 4.32
C HIS A 248 -14.13 15.63 4.73
N GLU A 249 -15.43 15.93 4.69
CA GLU A 249 -15.94 17.18 5.25
C GLU A 249 -15.48 17.27 6.71
N SER A 250 -14.72 18.31 7.04
CA SER A 250 -14.35 18.55 8.42
C SER A 250 -15.64 18.70 9.23
N VAL A 251 -15.87 17.75 10.16
CA VAL A 251 -16.96 17.89 11.13
C VAL A 251 -16.77 19.23 11.82
N ALA A 252 -17.74 20.12 11.63
CA ALA A 252 -17.71 21.52 11.95
C ALA A 252 -17.09 21.82 13.32
N GLY A 253 -16.06 22.65 13.36
CA GLY A 253 -15.58 23.26 14.57
C GLY A 253 -14.08 23.60 14.67
N GLY A 254 -13.27 23.27 13.70
CA GLY A 254 -11.87 23.67 13.67
C GLY A 254 -11.64 24.82 12.70
N GLU A 255 -10.74 25.73 13.06
CA GLU A 255 -10.33 26.87 12.24
C GLU A 255 -10.12 26.43 10.79
N GLN A 256 -10.83 27.10 9.88
CA GLN A 256 -10.72 26.90 8.44
C GLN A 256 -9.26 27.10 8.02
N GLY A 257 -8.51 26.01 7.93
CA GLY A 257 -7.21 26.02 7.28
C GLY A 257 -7.44 26.24 5.80
N GLU A 258 -7.36 27.48 5.35
CA GLU A 258 -7.10 27.93 3.99
C GLU A 258 -7.64 27.08 2.82
N GLY A 259 -8.93 26.81 2.76
CA GLY A 259 -9.63 26.44 1.52
C GLY A 259 -9.21 25.12 0.80
N LEU A 260 -8.26 24.39 1.31
CA LEU A 260 -7.88 23.09 0.75
C LEU A 260 -8.71 21.97 1.41
N PRO A 261 -9.38 21.11 0.63
CA PRO A 261 -10.11 19.98 1.16
C PRO A 261 -9.16 19.02 1.90
N GLU A 262 -9.65 18.40 2.97
CA GLU A 262 -8.93 17.30 3.66
C GLU A 262 -9.09 16.00 2.89
N TRP A 263 -8.40 15.90 1.78
CA TRP A 263 -8.50 14.77 0.86
C TRP A 263 -7.62 13.64 1.34
N LEU A 264 -8.19 12.47 1.37
CA LEU A 264 -7.50 11.23 1.64
C LEU A 264 -7.57 10.33 0.41
N ASP A 265 -6.62 9.43 0.31
CA ASP A 265 -6.61 8.40 -0.70
C ASP A 265 -7.89 7.55 -0.61
N ALA A 266 -8.60 7.42 -1.74
CA ALA A 266 -9.85 6.68 -1.81
C ALA A 266 -10.15 6.27 -3.27
N HIS A 267 -9.81 5.06 -3.62
CA HIS A 267 -9.90 4.53 -4.98
C HIS A 267 -11.32 4.58 -5.56
N ALA A 268 -12.36 4.46 -4.72
CA ALA A 268 -13.76 4.60 -5.13
C ALA A 268 -14.17 6.03 -5.54
N ALA A 269 -13.40 7.05 -5.13
CA ALA A 269 -13.70 8.44 -5.44
C ALA A 269 -13.22 8.84 -6.85
N PRO A 270 -13.79 9.90 -7.44
CA PRO A 270 -13.28 10.46 -8.69
C PRO A 270 -11.83 10.93 -8.56
N ILE A 271 -11.06 10.81 -9.65
CA ILE A 271 -9.69 11.33 -9.74
C ILE A 271 -9.74 12.85 -9.95
N PRO A 272 -9.25 13.67 -9.01
CA PRO A 272 -9.29 15.11 -9.19
C PRO A 272 -8.28 15.57 -10.26
N SER A 273 -8.64 16.59 -11.03
CA SER A 273 -7.81 17.14 -12.12
C SER A 273 -6.40 17.58 -11.67
N ILE A 274 -6.23 17.94 -10.41
CA ILE A 274 -4.93 18.31 -9.85
C ILE A 274 -3.92 17.15 -9.91
N LEU A 275 -4.37 15.90 -9.76
CA LEU A 275 -3.50 14.71 -9.86
C LEU A 275 -3.03 14.49 -11.29
N PHE A 276 -3.88 14.75 -12.29
CA PHE A 276 -3.46 14.72 -13.70
C PHE A 276 -2.42 15.81 -14.02
N THR A 277 -2.55 16.99 -13.41
CA THR A 277 -1.52 18.04 -13.54
C THR A 277 -0.19 17.60 -12.92
N MET A 278 -0.22 16.94 -11.75
CA MET A 278 0.98 16.36 -11.13
C MET A 278 1.57 15.24 -11.98
N LEU A 279 0.73 14.36 -12.54
CA LEU A 279 1.17 13.29 -13.44
C LEU A 279 1.90 13.85 -14.66
N GLU A 280 1.39 14.91 -15.29
CA GLU A 280 2.05 15.57 -16.43
C GLU A 280 3.44 16.08 -16.04
N GLN A 281 3.58 16.72 -14.88
CA GLN A 281 4.85 17.20 -14.38
C GLN A 281 5.82 16.04 -14.10
N VAL A 282 5.38 14.95 -13.49
CA VAL A 282 6.19 13.75 -13.22
C VAL A 282 6.65 13.12 -14.54
N LEU A 283 5.76 12.93 -15.51
CA LEU A 283 6.07 12.36 -16.82
C LEU A 283 7.07 13.23 -17.62
N ALA A 284 7.09 14.54 -17.39
CA ALA A 284 8.05 15.45 -18.00
C ALA A 284 9.47 15.34 -17.43
N HIS A 285 9.65 14.74 -16.23
CA HIS A 285 10.94 14.69 -15.56
C HIS A 285 11.97 13.88 -16.36
N SER A 286 13.16 14.46 -16.60
CA SER A 286 14.19 13.89 -17.50
C SER A 286 14.79 12.57 -17.02
N ASN A 287 14.85 12.35 -15.69
CA ASN A 287 15.43 11.15 -15.08
C ASN A 287 14.42 9.99 -14.95
N LEU A 288 13.20 10.15 -15.43
CA LEU A 288 12.20 9.07 -15.45
C LEU A 288 12.47 8.12 -16.62
N VAL A 289 13.55 7.34 -16.50
CA VAL A 289 14.07 6.48 -17.57
C VAL A 289 13.70 4.99 -17.41
N SER A 290 13.21 4.60 -16.24
CA SER A 290 12.86 3.20 -15.94
C SER A 290 11.37 2.89 -16.05
N LEU A 291 10.55 3.88 -16.40
CA LEU A 291 9.09 3.74 -16.47
C LEU A 291 8.68 2.63 -17.46
N ARG A 292 7.76 1.76 -17.01
CA ARG A 292 7.17 0.68 -17.80
C ARG A 292 5.64 0.75 -17.84
N ALA A 293 5.02 1.37 -16.83
CA ALA A 293 3.59 1.31 -16.62
C ALA A 293 3.06 2.56 -15.91
N VAL A 294 1.80 2.91 -16.19
CA VAL A 294 1.01 3.88 -15.43
C VAL A 294 -0.36 3.26 -15.19
N ALA A 295 -0.81 3.10 -13.96
CA ALA A 295 -2.13 2.58 -13.62
C ALA A 295 -3.06 3.66 -13.07
N LEU A 296 -4.34 3.58 -13.43
CA LEU A 296 -5.40 4.14 -12.60
C LEU A 296 -5.82 3.10 -11.57
N GLU A 297 -5.84 3.47 -10.30
CA GLU A 297 -6.34 2.62 -9.23
C GLU A 297 -7.83 2.85 -9.05
N VAL A 298 -8.58 1.77 -9.18
CA VAL A 298 -10.04 1.87 -9.40
C VAL A 298 -10.85 0.89 -8.55
N ASP A 299 -10.26 0.36 -7.48
CA ASP A 299 -10.94 -0.56 -6.57
C ASP A 299 -12.23 0.05 -6.05
N THR A 300 -13.28 -0.79 -5.97
CA THR A 300 -14.62 -0.41 -5.47
C THR A 300 -15.32 0.73 -6.23
N LYS A 301 -14.72 1.24 -7.30
CA LYS A 301 -15.29 2.30 -8.14
C LYS A 301 -16.36 1.72 -9.10
N PRO A 302 -17.47 2.43 -9.39
CA PRO A 302 -18.45 2.01 -10.40
C PRO A 302 -17.81 1.85 -11.80
N ILE A 303 -18.17 0.79 -12.53
CA ILE A 303 -17.58 0.46 -13.84
C ILE A 303 -17.70 1.63 -14.82
N GLU A 304 -18.86 2.29 -14.86
CA GLU A 304 -19.10 3.42 -15.75
C GLU A 304 -18.09 4.57 -15.50
N MET A 305 -17.81 4.85 -14.22
CA MET A 305 -16.82 5.86 -13.85
C MET A 305 -15.40 5.44 -14.24
N ILE A 306 -15.06 4.16 -14.05
CA ILE A 306 -13.75 3.62 -14.47
C ILE A 306 -13.55 3.81 -15.97
N VAL A 307 -14.55 3.45 -16.75
CA VAL A 307 -14.51 3.52 -18.23
C VAL A 307 -14.34 4.96 -18.71
N GLU A 308 -15.07 5.90 -18.11
CA GLU A 308 -14.98 7.33 -18.44
C GLU A 308 -13.59 7.90 -18.09
N GLU A 309 -13.12 7.68 -16.88
CA GLU A 309 -11.80 8.15 -16.41
C GLU A 309 -10.66 7.51 -17.19
N TYR A 310 -10.74 6.20 -17.47
CA TYR A 310 -9.72 5.51 -18.25
C TYR A 310 -9.65 6.00 -19.69
N ALA A 311 -10.82 6.19 -20.34
CA ALA A 311 -10.89 6.74 -21.71
C ALA A 311 -10.29 8.16 -21.77
N GLU A 312 -10.58 8.99 -20.78
CA GLU A 312 -10.02 10.33 -20.66
C GLU A 312 -8.51 10.30 -20.46
N ALA A 313 -8.01 9.51 -19.52
CA ALA A 313 -6.60 9.36 -19.24
C ALA A 313 -5.82 8.83 -20.47
N VAL A 314 -6.35 7.81 -21.15
CA VAL A 314 -5.74 7.29 -22.39
C VAL A 314 -5.65 8.38 -23.46
N ARG A 315 -6.71 9.17 -23.64
CA ARG A 315 -6.73 10.26 -24.62
C ARG A 315 -5.69 11.33 -24.37
N TYR A 316 -5.48 11.69 -23.09
CA TYR A 316 -4.58 12.79 -22.73
C TYR A 316 -3.13 12.35 -22.52
N PHE A 317 -2.90 11.16 -22.00
CA PHE A 317 -1.56 10.78 -21.52
C PHE A 317 -0.85 9.71 -22.33
N SER A 318 -1.53 8.90 -23.18
CA SER A 318 -0.89 7.79 -23.88
C SER A 318 0.35 8.20 -24.68
N LEU A 319 0.29 9.32 -25.39
CA LEU A 319 1.42 9.79 -26.17
C LEU A 319 2.59 10.23 -25.27
N LEU A 320 2.31 10.95 -24.20
CA LEU A 320 3.31 11.43 -23.25
C LEU A 320 3.99 10.25 -22.54
N ILE A 321 3.19 9.26 -22.10
CA ILE A 321 3.69 8.02 -21.49
C ILE A 321 4.62 7.27 -22.45
N GLN A 322 4.21 7.07 -23.71
CA GLN A 322 5.03 6.42 -24.72
C GLN A 322 6.34 7.16 -24.97
N GLN A 323 6.31 8.49 -25.07
CA GLN A 323 7.51 9.32 -25.22
C GLN A 323 8.44 9.20 -24.01
N THR A 324 7.89 9.16 -22.81
CA THR A 324 8.67 8.99 -21.57
C THR A 324 9.35 7.63 -21.52
N MET A 325 8.62 6.56 -21.82
CA MET A 325 9.18 5.19 -21.88
C MET A 325 10.25 5.05 -22.96
N ALA A 326 10.10 5.72 -24.12
CA ALA A 326 11.08 5.69 -25.18
C ALA A 326 12.42 6.34 -24.81
N ARG A 327 12.42 7.29 -23.85
CA ARG A 327 13.69 7.86 -23.34
C ARG A 327 14.56 6.79 -22.65
N GLY A 328 13.97 5.88 -21.90
CA GLY A 328 14.66 4.80 -21.21
C GLY A 328 15.35 3.81 -22.16
N THR A 329 14.73 3.50 -23.29
CA THR A 329 15.28 2.56 -24.27
C THR A 329 16.49 3.12 -25.03
N ALA A 330 16.65 4.44 -25.09
CA ALA A 330 17.77 5.11 -25.78
C ALA A 330 19.08 5.13 -24.95
N VAL A 331 19.01 4.88 -23.64
CA VAL A 331 20.16 4.96 -22.71
C VAL A 331 20.92 3.63 -22.60
N GLU A 332 20.40 2.53 -23.15
CA GLU A 332 20.97 1.19 -22.96
C GLU A 332 21.99 0.78 -24.01
N GLN A 333 23.28 0.76 -23.64
CA GLN A 333 24.22 -0.25 -24.12
C GLN A 333 24.85 -0.98 -22.93
N PRO A 334 24.61 -2.29 -22.75
CA PRO A 334 25.18 -3.03 -21.64
C PRO A 334 26.60 -3.52 -21.96
N ARG A 335 27.51 -3.34 -21.01
CA ARG A 335 28.65 -4.24 -20.88
C ARG A 335 28.15 -5.59 -20.37
N GLU A 336 28.44 -6.66 -21.12
CA GLU A 336 28.24 -8.04 -20.63
C GLU A 336 28.93 -8.22 -19.28
N LEU A 337 28.17 -8.51 -18.26
CA LEU A 337 28.68 -8.90 -16.96
C LEU A 337 28.49 -10.39 -16.75
N ALA A 338 29.60 -11.01 -16.34
CA ALA A 338 29.64 -12.41 -15.95
C ALA A 338 28.55 -12.74 -14.92
N SER A 339 27.80 -13.79 -15.20
CA SER A 339 26.76 -14.37 -14.36
C SER A 339 27.28 -14.71 -12.96
N ARG A 340 26.96 -13.90 -11.99
CA ARG A 340 27.01 -14.30 -10.58
C ARG A 340 25.84 -13.67 -9.83
N PRO A 341 24.86 -14.45 -9.37
CA PRO A 341 23.91 -13.94 -8.39
C PRO A 341 24.68 -13.83 -7.07
N ALA A 342 25.17 -12.67 -6.75
CA ALA A 342 25.65 -12.42 -5.43
C ALA A 342 24.44 -11.93 -4.60
N SER A 343 23.97 -12.76 -3.66
CA SER A 343 23.12 -12.35 -2.58
C SER A 343 23.91 -11.34 -1.71
N VAL A 344 23.86 -10.09 -2.05
CA VAL A 344 24.38 -9.03 -1.19
C VAL A 344 23.29 -8.74 -0.16
N GLN A 345 23.21 -9.55 0.87
CA GLN A 345 22.46 -9.22 2.07
C GLN A 345 23.17 -8.04 2.74
N ALA A 346 22.54 -6.89 2.77
CA ALA A 346 22.87 -5.85 3.72
C ALA A 346 22.60 -6.42 5.12
N SER A 347 23.62 -6.95 5.76
CA SER A 347 23.48 -7.52 7.11
C SER A 347 23.36 -6.36 8.11
N VAL A 348 22.15 -6.09 8.55
CA VAL A 348 21.90 -5.16 9.65
C VAL A 348 22.30 -5.86 10.96
N ARG A 349 23.12 -5.23 11.79
CA ARG A 349 23.56 -5.80 13.06
C ARG A 349 22.36 -6.02 13.99
N GLN A 350 22.43 -7.06 14.81
CA GLN A 350 21.35 -7.38 15.78
C GLN A 350 21.09 -6.22 16.77
N SER A 351 22.13 -5.49 17.18
CA SER A 351 21.99 -4.31 18.02
C SER A 351 21.17 -3.21 17.35
N ASP A 352 21.37 -3.01 16.05
CA ASP A 352 20.70 -1.97 15.29
C ASP A 352 19.23 -2.35 15.04
N ARG A 353 18.95 -3.63 14.80
CA ARG A 353 17.57 -4.15 14.75
C ARG A 353 16.85 -3.99 16.08
N GLN A 354 17.55 -4.23 17.22
CA GLN A 354 16.98 -4.02 18.54
C GLN A 354 16.67 -2.53 18.77
N GLN A 355 17.58 -1.64 18.43
CA GLN A 355 17.35 -0.20 18.52
C GLN A 355 16.12 0.22 17.71
N LEU A 356 16.02 -0.22 16.46
CA LEU A 356 14.87 0.11 15.62
C LEU A 356 13.56 -0.49 16.16
N ARG A 357 13.59 -1.67 16.76
CA ARG A 357 12.42 -2.27 17.45
C ARG A 357 11.95 -1.37 18.60
N ASP A 358 12.88 -0.87 19.40
CA ASP A 358 12.58 0.01 20.52
C ASP A 358 12.00 1.34 20.03
N ASP A 359 12.52 1.88 18.91
CA ASP A 359 12.01 3.09 18.27
C ASP A 359 10.61 2.87 17.70
N TYR A 360 10.33 1.75 17.01
CA TYR A 360 8.99 1.41 16.55
C TYR A 360 8.00 1.13 17.69
N THR A 361 8.46 0.56 18.80
CA THR A 361 7.62 0.38 19.99
C THR A 361 7.18 1.73 20.53
N ARG A 362 8.12 2.68 20.61
CA ARG A 362 7.84 4.05 21.05
C ARG A 362 6.93 4.78 20.06
N TYR A 363 7.17 4.62 18.77
CA TYR A 363 6.34 5.20 17.71
C TYR A 363 4.90 4.71 17.83
N ALA A 364 4.68 3.40 17.98
CA ALA A 364 3.35 2.82 18.19
C ALA A 364 2.65 3.39 19.45
N GLN A 365 3.38 3.51 20.56
CA GLN A 365 2.85 4.07 21.80
C GLN A 365 2.51 5.56 21.66
N ILE A 366 3.32 6.32 20.91
CA ILE A 366 3.01 7.72 20.60
C ILE A 366 1.75 7.79 19.74
N ILE A 367 1.65 7.05 18.65
CA ILE A 367 0.49 7.11 17.73
C ILE A 367 -0.78 6.67 18.45
N SER A 368 -0.74 5.61 19.26
CA SER A 368 -1.88 5.12 20.05
C SER A 368 -2.25 6.00 21.24
N GLY A 369 -1.49 7.07 21.52
CA GLY A 369 -1.77 7.98 22.63
C GLY A 369 -1.34 7.51 24.00
N GLN A 370 -0.57 6.42 24.10
CA GLN A 370 -0.10 5.88 25.38
C GLN A 370 0.99 6.75 26.02
N ILE A 371 1.80 7.40 25.22
CA ILE A 371 2.85 8.31 25.67
C ILE A 371 2.86 9.61 24.85
N SER A 372 3.52 10.64 25.34
CA SER A 372 3.76 11.89 24.61
C SER A 372 4.81 11.73 23.50
N MET A 373 4.94 12.74 22.63
CA MET A 373 5.91 12.76 21.50
C MET A 373 7.39 12.85 21.92
N THR A 374 7.74 12.36 23.10
CA THR A 374 9.12 12.41 23.60
C THR A 374 9.90 11.14 23.22
N GLY A 375 11.20 11.32 22.91
CA GLY A 375 12.13 10.21 22.71
C GLY A 375 12.12 9.60 21.30
N LEU A 376 11.43 10.22 20.34
CA LEU A 376 11.67 10.08 18.91
C LEU A 376 12.08 11.43 18.32
N GLU A 377 12.82 11.39 17.25
CA GLU A 377 13.19 12.57 16.49
C GLU A 377 12.14 12.85 15.40
N TRP A 378 11.81 14.14 15.22
CA TRP A 378 10.81 14.63 14.29
C TRP A 378 11.42 15.79 13.50
N GLN A 379 11.15 15.89 12.21
CA GLN A 379 11.67 16.99 11.38
C GLN A 379 11.07 18.34 11.78
N ASP A 380 9.75 18.38 11.99
CA ASP A 380 9.01 19.55 12.49
C ASP A 380 8.06 19.12 13.62
N VAL A 381 8.51 19.26 14.85
CA VAL A 381 7.73 18.84 16.04
C VAL A 381 6.37 19.52 16.11
N ALA A 382 6.25 20.78 15.72
CA ALA A 382 4.98 21.51 15.82
C ALA A 382 3.97 21.08 14.76
N ALA A 383 4.42 20.93 13.53
CA ALA A 383 3.57 20.44 12.43
C ALA A 383 3.12 19.00 12.70
N GLU A 384 4.05 18.14 13.07
CA GLU A 384 3.78 16.72 13.33
C GLU A 384 2.87 16.52 14.57
N ALA A 385 3.01 17.34 15.62
CA ALA A 385 2.11 17.30 16.77
C ALA A 385 0.68 17.68 16.40
N SER A 386 0.50 18.66 15.52
CA SER A 386 -0.82 19.04 14.99
C SER A 386 -1.42 17.90 14.17
N GLY A 387 -0.66 17.33 13.24
CA GLY A 387 -1.08 16.20 12.41
C GLY A 387 -1.44 14.96 13.24
N LEU A 388 -0.59 14.60 14.21
CA LEU A 388 -0.83 13.49 15.13
C LEU A 388 -2.09 13.69 15.99
N THR A 389 -2.35 14.93 16.44
CA THR A 389 -3.57 15.27 17.17
C THR A 389 -4.80 15.04 16.30
N ARG A 390 -4.78 15.50 15.05
CA ARG A 390 -5.85 15.30 14.07
C ARG A 390 -6.07 13.80 13.78
N TYR A 391 -5.00 13.05 13.54
CA TYR A 391 -5.05 11.60 13.34
C TYR A 391 -5.76 10.89 14.50
N ARG A 392 -5.33 11.16 15.74
CA ARG A 392 -5.90 10.54 16.94
C ARG A 392 -7.34 10.92 17.23
N THR A 393 -7.72 12.16 16.91
CA THR A 393 -9.06 12.69 17.26
C THR A 393 -10.12 12.28 16.24
N PHE A 394 -9.75 12.19 14.96
CA PHE A 394 -10.72 11.99 13.88
C PHE A 394 -10.44 10.72 13.07
N TYR A 395 -9.24 10.59 12.52
CA TYR A 395 -8.97 9.56 11.51
C TYR A 395 -8.85 8.16 12.12
N MET A 396 -8.03 7.98 13.13
CA MET A 396 -7.85 6.69 13.80
C MET A 396 -9.17 6.12 14.39
N PRO A 397 -10.02 6.91 15.08
CA PRO A 397 -11.34 6.44 15.50
C PRO A 397 -12.24 6.04 14.32
N TYR A 398 -12.23 6.84 13.24
CA TYR A 398 -12.98 6.53 12.03
C TYR A 398 -12.54 5.18 11.44
N GLU A 399 -11.25 4.95 11.25
CA GLU A 399 -10.70 3.71 10.73
C GLU A 399 -11.08 2.49 11.58
N ILE A 400 -10.94 2.59 12.91
CA ILE A 400 -11.27 1.47 13.80
C ILE A 400 -12.78 1.17 13.76
N LEU A 401 -13.63 2.17 13.65
CA LEU A 401 -15.09 1.99 13.70
C LEU A 401 -15.68 1.58 12.34
N HIS A 402 -15.16 2.10 11.24
CA HIS A 402 -15.81 1.97 9.93
C HIS A 402 -15.03 1.13 8.91
N TRP A 403 -13.69 1.18 8.90
CA TRP A 403 -12.89 0.43 7.92
C TRP A 403 -12.95 -1.09 8.19
N GLY A 404 -12.98 -1.89 7.10
CA GLY A 404 -13.15 -3.35 7.21
C GLY A 404 -14.51 -3.76 7.76
N GLY A 405 -15.54 -2.95 7.53
CA GLY A 405 -16.92 -3.10 7.98
C GLY A 405 -17.30 -2.10 9.07
N ASP A 406 -18.43 -1.41 8.87
CA ASP A 406 -18.98 -0.50 9.88
C ASP A 406 -19.40 -1.26 11.13
N LEU A 407 -18.93 -0.84 12.30
CA LEU A 407 -19.14 -1.57 13.54
C LEU A 407 -20.64 -1.68 13.92
N VAL A 408 -21.45 -0.66 13.60
CA VAL A 408 -22.89 -0.68 13.87
C VAL A 408 -23.61 -1.63 12.92
N GLU A 409 -23.17 -1.73 11.67
CA GLU A 409 -23.70 -2.68 10.70
C GLU A 409 -23.26 -4.12 11.00
N MET A 410 -22.02 -4.30 11.46
CA MET A 410 -21.52 -5.62 11.88
C MET A 410 -22.22 -6.15 13.13
N PHE A 411 -22.53 -5.29 14.10
CA PHE A 411 -23.04 -5.65 15.43
C PHE A 411 -24.29 -4.86 15.82
N PRO A 412 -25.38 -4.89 15.02
CA PRO A 412 -26.53 -3.99 15.22
C PRO A 412 -27.27 -4.19 16.55
N GLN A 413 -27.35 -5.43 17.02
CA GLN A 413 -28.06 -5.71 18.29
C GLN A 413 -27.18 -5.35 19.49
N THR A 414 -25.90 -5.72 19.44
CA THR A 414 -24.94 -5.39 20.49
C THR A 414 -24.75 -3.88 20.62
N CYS A 415 -24.61 -3.14 19.52
CA CYS A 415 -24.47 -1.68 19.54
C CYS A 415 -25.72 -1.00 20.14
N ARG A 416 -26.91 -1.54 19.89
CA ARG A 416 -28.15 -1.07 20.56
C ARG A 416 -28.10 -1.27 22.08
N VAL A 417 -27.69 -2.47 22.54
CA VAL A 417 -27.52 -2.74 23.97
C VAL A 417 -26.51 -1.83 24.62
N LEU A 418 -25.37 -1.58 23.95
CA LEU A 418 -24.33 -0.65 24.43
C LEU A 418 -24.91 0.77 24.59
N ALA A 419 -25.65 1.26 23.59
CA ALA A 419 -26.27 2.58 23.61
C ALA A 419 -27.30 2.71 24.76
N GLU A 420 -28.12 1.69 24.99
CA GLU A 420 -29.08 1.63 26.12
C GLU A 420 -28.38 1.65 27.48
N ARG A 421 -27.17 1.16 27.56
CA ARG A 421 -26.30 1.19 28.77
C ARG A 421 -25.42 2.45 28.85
N GLY A 422 -25.54 3.38 27.90
CA GLY A 422 -24.77 4.61 27.87
C GLY A 422 -23.26 4.41 27.53
N VAL A 423 -22.91 3.29 26.90
CA VAL A 423 -21.54 2.99 26.45
C VAL A 423 -21.35 3.55 25.05
N CYS A 424 -20.38 4.44 24.89
CA CYS A 424 -20.03 5.06 23.61
C CYS A 424 -19.06 4.15 22.83
N LEU A 425 -19.24 4.03 21.50
CA LEU A 425 -18.34 3.25 20.66
C LEU A 425 -16.90 3.80 20.64
N THR A 426 -16.68 5.09 20.94
CA THR A 426 -15.34 5.64 21.14
C THR A 426 -14.60 4.99 22.31
N GLU A 427 -15.31 4.40 23.30
CA GLU A 427 -14.68 3.61 24.35
C GLU A 427 -14.04 2.33 23.80
N PHE A 428 -14.58 1.77 22.71
CA PHE A 428 -13.97 0.65 22.01
C PHE A 428 -12.63 1.04 21.36
N VAL A 429 -12.53 2.23 20.80
CA VAL A 429 -11.24 2.72 20.25
C VAL A 429 -10.18 2.84 21.35
N VAL A 430 -10.56 3.35 22.52
CA VAL A 430 -9.66 3.41 23.69
C VAL A 430 -9.25 2.01 24.16
N PHE A 431 -10.23 1.07 24.20
CA PHE A 431 -9.97 -0.33 24.55
C PHE A 431 -9.03 -1.00 23.53
N TRP A 432 -9.21 -0.75 22.24
CA TRP A 432 -8.41 -1.30 21.16
C TRP A 432 -6.90 -1.01 21.36
N PHE A 433 -6.56 0.21 21.75
CA PHE A 433 -5.20 0.66 21.97
C PHE A 433 -4.69 0.56 23.41
N ARG A 434 -5.47 -0.01 24.34
CA ARG A 434 -5.13 -0.09 25.78
C ARG A 434 -3.82 -0.85 26.05
N SER A 435 -3.54 -1.88 25.25
CA SER A 435 -2.33 -2.69 25.38
C SER A 435 -1.92 -3.29 24.03
N SER A 436 -0.62 -3.54 23.89
CA SER A 436 -0.10 -4.28 22.74
C SER A 436 -0.57 -5.73 22.75
N ARG A 437 -0.87 -6.28 21.59
CA ARG A 437 -1.31 -7.67 21.40
C ARG A 437 -0.69 -8.21 20.11
N PRO A 438 0.43 -8.95 20.20
CA PRO A 438 1.08 -9.55 19.04
C PRO A 438 0.11 -10.44 18.27
N LEU A 439 0.16 -10.40 16.94
CA LEU A 439 -0.57 -11.34 16.10
C LEU A 439 0.05 -12.73 16.20
N THR A 440 -0.83 -13.72 16.20
CA THR A 440 -0.45 -15.15 16.15
C THR A 440 -0.78 -15.79 14.80
N GLN A 441 -1.40 -15.02 13.90
CA GLN A 441 -1.80 -15.41 12.56
C GLN A 441 -1.60 -14.24 11.59
N SER A 442 -1.68 -14.49 10.29
CA SER A 442 -1.62 -13.44 9.27
C SER A 442 -2.64 -12.32 9.53
N TYR A 443 -2.27 -11.10 9.17
CA TYR A 443 -3.09 -9.93 9.45
C TYR A 443 -4.40 -9.96 8.67
N ASP A 444 -5.51 -9.88 9.40
CA ASP A 444 -6.86 -9.71 8.86
C ASP A 444 -7.63 -8.73 9.75
N PHE A 445 -7.88 -7.54 9.24
CA PHE A 445 -8.48 -6.47 10.03
C PHE A 445 -9.93 -6.74 10.39
N PHE A 446 -10.69 -7.38 9.49
CA PHE A 446 -12.10 -7.72 9.74
C PHE A 446 -12.22 -8.74 10.89
N LEU A 447 -11.46 -9.83 10.81
CA LEU A 447 -11.48 -10.86 11.87
C LEU A 447 -10.92 -10.32 13.19
N LEU A 448 -9.90 -9.48 13.14
CA LEU A 448 -9.35 -8.82 14.32
C LEU A 448 -10.37 -7.89 14.99
N LYS A 449 -11.16 -7.15 14.20
CA LYS A 449 -12.22 -6.29 14.71
C LYS A 449 -13.30 -7.10 15.44
N ILE A 450 -13.73 -8.24 14.88
CA ILE A 450 -14.68 -9.16 15.52
C ILE A 450 -14.16 -9.63 16.87
N GLU A 451 -12.90 -10.07 16.92
CA GLU A 451 -12.27 -10.57 18.16
C GLU A 451 -12.20 -9.48 19.24
N ARG A 452 -11.70 -8.30 18.86
CA ARG A 452 -11.51 -7.18 19.78
C ARG A 452 -12.84 -6.63 20.31
N PHE A 453 -13.87 -6.59 19.45
CA PHE A 453 -15.18 -6.12 19.87
C PHE A 453 -15.86 -7.10 20.83
N LEU A 454 -15.74 -8.40 20.60
CA LEU A 454 -16.20 -9.43 21.54
C LEU A 454 -15.54 -9.28 22.93
N GLU A 455 -14.22 -9.09 22.96
CA GLU A 455 -13.49 -8.87 24.21
C GLU A 455 -13.96 -7.59 24.93
N PHE A 456 -14.09 -6.47 24.19
CA PHE A 456 -14.57 -5.20 24.73
C PHE A 456 -15.94 -5.31 25.37
N VAL A 457 -16.91 -5.90 24.64
CA VAL A 457 -18.29 -6.06 25.14
C VAL A 457 -18.33 -6.98 26.33
N THR A 458 -17.58 -8.10 26.30
CA THR A 458 -17.51 -9.05 27.41
C THR A 458 -16.96 -8.40 28.70
N GLU A 459 -15.97 -7.53 28.56
CA GLU A 459 -15.38 -6.81 29.70
C GLU A 459 -16.30 -5.67 30.18
N ARG A 460 -16.86 -4.88 29.26
CA ARG A 460 -17.56 -3.64 29.57
C ARG A 460 -19.02 -3.85 29.94
N VAL A 461 -19.70 -4.79 29.30
CA VAL A 461 -21.13 -5.13 29.48
C VAL A 461 -21.30 -6.65 29.45
N PRO A 462 -20.91 -7.38 30.52
CA PRO A 462 -20.94 -8.85 30.54
C PRO A 462 -22.30 -9.47 30.19
N ASP A 463 -23.40 -8.78 30.53
CA ASP A 463 -24.74 -9.22 30.18
C ASP A 463 -25.02 -9.28 28.67
N ALA A 464 -24.26 -8.54 27.86
CA ALA A 464 -24.38 -8.56 26.42
C ALA A 464 -23.52 -9.65 25.74
N HIS A 465 -22.77 -10.45 26.51
CA HIS A 465 -21.83 -11.45 25.97
C HIS A 465 -22.50 -12.42 24.99
N VAL A 466 -23.70 -12.95 25.36
CA VAL A 466 -24.41 -13.91 24.49
C VAL A 466 -24.79 -13.26 23.15
N CYS A 467 -25.23 -12.00 23.18
CA CYS A 467 -25.62 -11.25 21.99
C CYS A 467 -24.44 -11.04 21.06
N VAL A 468 -23.33 -10.49 21.57
CA VAL A 468 -22.12 -10.24 20.74
C VAL A 468 -21.51 -11.53 20.23
N GLN A 469 -21.52 -12.62 21.01
CA GLN A 469 -21.01 -13.91 20.57
C GLN A 469 -21.81 -14.45 19.36
N GLN A 470 -23.14 -14.34 19.38
CA GLN A 470 -24.00 -14.76 18.27
C GLN A 470 -23.69 -13.95 16.99
N GLU A 471 -23.57 -12.63 17.11
CA GLU A 471 -23.20 -11.78 15.96
C GLU A 471 -21.79 -12.09 15.45
N CYS A 472 -20.81 -12.33 16.33
CA CYS A 472 -19.46 -12.78 15.95
C CYS A 472 -19.48 -14.09 15.16
N ASP A 473 -20.26 -15.09 15.61
CA ASP A 473 -20.33 -16.38 14.96
C ASP A 473 -20.99 -16.28 13.57
N MET A 474 -22.03 -15.44 13.42
CA MET A 474 -22.66 -15.15 12.14
C MET A 474 -21.67 -14.46 11.17
N LEU A 475 -20.93 -13.45 11.63
CA LEU A 475 -19.97 -12.73 10.82
C LEU A 475 -18.81 -13.64 10.37
N ARG A 476 -18.26 -14.46 11.27
CA ARG A 476 -17.20 -15.43 10.91
C ARG A 476 -17.69 -16.47 9.90
N GLN A 477 -18.93 -16.95 10.08
CA GLN A 477 -19.53 -17.89 9.12
C GLN A 477 -19.74 -17.24 7.75
N ALA A 478 -20.28 -16.02 7.71
CA ALA A 478 -20.47 -15.29 6.46
C ALA A 478 -19.13 -15.01 5.75
N TYR A 479 -18.10 -14.63 6.50
CA TYR A 479 -16.75 -14.40 5.98
C TYR A 479 -16.13 -15.67 5.36
N ALA A 480 -16.24 -16.81 6.07
CA ALA A 480 -15.77 -18.10 5.55
C ALA A 480 -16.52 -18.50 4.28
N GLN A 481 -17.85 -18.35 4.26
CA GLN A 481 -18.68 -18.65 3.08
C GLN A 481 -18.36 -17.72 1.90
N ALA A 482 -18.12 -16.43 2.14
CA ALA A 482 -17.76 -15.51 1.08
C ALA A 482 -16.45 -15.92 0.37
N ASN A 483 -15.46 -16.36 1.16
CA ASN A 483 -14.22 -16.89 0.60
C ASN A 483 -14.45 -18.18 -0.21
N GLU A 484 -15.27 -19.12 0.28
CA GLU A 484 -15.63 -20.35 -0.43
C GLU A 484 -16.46 -20.06 -1.69
N VAL A 485 -17.43 -19.12 -1.63
CA VAL A 485 -18.28 -18.74 -2.77
C VAL A 485 -17.46 -17.98 -3.82
N GLY A 486 -16.56 -17.10 -3.41
CA GLY A 486 -15.62 -16.45 -4.33
C GLY A 486 -14.78 -17.46 -5.10
N GLU A 487 -14.31 -18.52 -4.45
CA GLU A 487 -13.62 -19.65 -5.09
C GLU A 487 -14.54 -20.46 -6.02
N LEU A 488 -15.79 -20.70 -5.62
CA LEU A 488 -16.79 -21.48 -6.40
C LEU A 488 -17.28 -20.74 -7.65
N VAL A 489 -17.53 -19.43 -7.57
CA VAL A 489 -17.94 -18.62 -8.73
C VAL A 489 -16.82 -18.62 -9.77
N MET A 490 -15.59 -18.48 -9.33
CA MET A 490 -14.42 -18.56 -10.20
C MET A 490 -14.22 -19.95 -10.82
N ASP A 491 -14.59 -21.04 -10.15
CA ASP A 491 -14.52 -22.41 -10.71
C ASP A 491 -15.66 -22.72 -11.68
N MET A 492 -16.85 -22.13 -11.51
CA MET A 492 -17.98 -22.32 -12.42
C MET A 492 -17.75 -21.67 -13.79
N GLU A 493 -16.97 -20.59 -13.87
CA GLU A 493 -16.62 -19.97 -15.14
C GLU A 493 -15.53 -20.75 -15.91
N ARG A 494 -14.77 -21.62 -15.25
CA ARG A 494 -13.85 -22.58 -15.90
C ARG A 494 -14.57 -23.65 -16.74
N THR A 495 -15.84 -23.87 -16.49
CA THR A 495 -16.63 -24.96 -17.14
C THR A 495 -17.54 -24.46 -18.25
N ARG A 496 -17.50 -23.19 -18.57
CA ARG A 496 -18.19 -22.58 -19.71
C ARG A 496 -17.21 -22.05 -20.75
#